data_59ae41cbdf25f4be90129851d4f0316f
#
_entry.id   59ae41cbdf25f4be90129851d4f0316f
#
_cell.length_a   1.000
_cell.length_b   1.000
_cell.length_c   1.000
_cell.angle_alpha   90.00
_cell.angle_beta   90.00
_cell.angle_gamma   90.00
#
_symmetry.space_group_name_H-M   'P 1'
#
loop_
_entity.id
_entity.type
_entity.pdbx_description
1 polymer ?
#
loop_
_entity_poly.entity_id
_entity_poly.type
_entity_poly.pdbx_seq_one_letter_code
_entity_poly.pdbx_strand_id
1 'polypeptide(L)'
;MGVEIYKDEEGKEHYIFDNSELYDDDNIGEKLEDIEILRIHNDNTIKTVHSLINQKIYSMKTINYKKGNFGLKYKESLIKQIDNILKLNYFYILKFYKYFVTDNEIHIIMEHTNNGSLNDFIKIHASLKLNISEEYLWNLFIQCTKALRFLHSNDIIHMSINPRHFLMTNEKIIKLELCPKKDEFESYEIPEKEFSKKGDVYSLGCVFYQLVFLVQNLKDYNFPKLNEESYYSDELIDIIKSMIEKNPEKRPSSEELCNRIMQEYDNIITKNSSISALISCLNSISKIEKEFNLNKSKFNDKKLTPISCSFFNCLKNINDKNEWNRAIKSFRRYFGTKNPRLDGDKEIDPFYLIIFLVENLHKELNVKSENNLEENQRYLIKRKEDKTNREDMTINFFSYFKGHFNSIISKTFFGIMKNKHTCKGCSLITFSFNNFCLLNFDVDKLAPYGDKKTIKLQNFFTGLKEGKFSTNSKNEYFCKGCSKKTPHLIEKKIYYMPHSLIICFRNSNKYYNADIDFPDFIDLSEEKEYTHSPGKFELKGFINKINDNGKENYIGYYKSPINEKIYSCENDIKEENSWNKNKGKVIMLFYEANNK
;
A
#
# COMPACT_ATOMS: atom_id res chain seq x y z
N MET A 1 4.32 9.05 -2.90
CA MET A 1 3.06 9.63 -2.42
C MET A 1 2.40 8.61 -1.51
N GLY A 2 2.53 8.76 -0.20
CA GLY A 2 1.80 7.97 0.78
C GLY A 2 0.34 8.39 0.80
N VAL A 3 -0.58 7.45 0.92
CA VAL A 3 -1.99 7.74 1.18
C VAL A 3 -2.21 7.42 2.64
N GLU A 4 -2.31 8.41 3.50
CA GLU A 4 -2.77 8.20 4.88
C GLU A 4 -4.30 8.20 4.91
N ILE A 5 -4.85 7.17 5.53
CA ILE A 5 -6.29 7.04 5.77
C ILE A 5 -6.50 7.27 7.27
N TYR A 6 -7.20 8.31 7.64
CA TYR A 6 -7.67 8.46 9.02
C TYR A 6 -9.18 8.56 9.07
N LYS A 7 -9.76 8.11 10.18
CA LYS A 7 -11.20 8.29 10.46
C LYS A 7 -11.36 9.49 11.39
N ASP A 8 -12.28 10.39 11.05
CA ASP A 8 -12.67 11.47 11.95
C ASP A 8 -13.55 10.91 13.11
N GLU A 9 -13.90 11.80 14.03
CA GLU A 9 -14.74 11.47 15.19
C GLU A 9 -16.13 10.91 14.80
N GLU A 10 -16.57 11.14 13.56
CA GLU A 10 -17.82 10.61 13.00
C GLU A 10 -17.62 9.25 12.28
N GLY A 11 -16.42 8.68 12.29
CA GLY A 11 -16.07 7.42 11.65
C GLY A 11 -15.86 7.51 10.13
N LYS A 12 -15.76 8.71 9.57
CA LYS A 12 -15.62 8.99 8.14
C LYS A 12 -14.15 8.90 7.72
N GLU A 13 -13.88 8.09 6.70
CA GLU A 13 -12.53 7.93 6.17
C GLU A 13 -12.08 9.15 5.36
N HIS A 14 -10.98 9.75 5.77
CA HIS A 14 -10.31 10.84 5.07
C HIS A 14 -8.98 10.34 4.51
N TYR A 15 -8.70 10.71 3.26
CA TYR A 15 -7.48 10.35 2.55
C TYR A 15 -6.62 11.59 2.41
N ILE A 16 -5.49 11.63 3.10
CA ILE A 16 -4.46 12.64 2.90
C ILE A 16 -3.46 12.05 1.92
N PHE A 17 -3.33 12.67 0.76
CA PHE A 17 -2.19 12.42 -0.12
C PHE A 17 -0.99 13.13 0.51
N ASP A 18 -0.19 12.36 1.24
CA ASP A 18 0.98 12.92 1.88
C ASP A 18 2.08 13.12 0.84
N ASN A 19 2.45 14.38 0.61
CA ASN A 19 3.69 14.77 -0.06
C ASN A 19 4.87 14.70 0.92
N SER A 20 4.76 13.94 2.02
CA SER A 20 5.70 13.92 3.13
C SER A 20 6.98 13.10 2.88
N GLU A 21 7.27 12.67 1.65
CA GLU A 21 8.64 12.19 1.32
C GLU A 21 9.72 13.29 1.46
N LEU A 22 9.35 14.47 1.93
CA LEU A 22 10.27 15.59 2.20
C LEU A 22 10.54 15.82 3.70
N TYR A 23 9.89 15.10 4.58
CA TYR A 23 10.29 15.02 5.97
C TYR A 23 11.15 13.76 6.13
N ASP A 24 12.29 13.92 6.77
CA ASP A 24 13.08 12.81 7.28
C ASP A 24 12.17 12.03 8.25
N ASP A 25 11.45 11.05 7.69
CA ASP A 25 10.37 10.30 8.35
C ASP A 25 10.90 9.54 9.59
N ASP A 26 12.23 9.39 9.67
CA ASP A 26 12.95 8.73 10.73
C ASP A 26 13.50 9.72 11.80
N ASN A 27 13.25 11.02 11.69
CA ASN A 27 13.69 11.98 12.72
C ASN A 27 12.76 11.95 13.93
N ILE A 28 12.95 10.94 14.77
CA ILE A 28 12.16 10.70 16.01
C ILE A 28 12.59 11.64 17.14
N GLY A 29 13.76 12.28 17.03
CA GLY A 29 14.41 13.06 18.07
C GLY A 29 15.77 12.48 18.46
N GLU A 30 16.66 13.30 18.98
CA GLU A 30 18.03 12.87 19.36
C GLU A 30 18.12 12.43 20.81
N LYS A 31 17.19 12.89 21.66
CA LYS A 31 17.17 12.63 23.09
C LYS A 31 15.87 11.96 23.54
N LEU A 32 15.92 11.28 24.67
CA LEU A 32 14.73 10.67 25.29
C LEU A 32 13.67 11.72 25.67
N GLU A 33 14.09 12.95 25.94
CA GLU A 33 13.23 14.11 26.24
C GLU A 33 12.34 14.53 25.05
N ASP A 34 12.72 14.15 23.82
CA ASP A 34 11.93 14.37 22.62
C ASP A 34 10.74 13.41 22.51
N ILE A 35 10.58 12.51 23.48
CA ILE A 35 9.59 11.43 23.48
C ILE A 35 8.62 11.60 24.65
N GLU A 36 7.34 11.78 24.34
CA GLU A 36 6.26 11.85 25.32
C GLU A 36 5.60 10.48 25.52
N ILE A 37 5.40 10.06 26.77
CA ILE A 37 4.73 8.80 27.08
C ILE A 37 3.23 9.04 27.12
N LEU A 38 2.48 8.42 26.19
CA LEU A 38 1.03 8.50 26.12
C LEU A 38 0.35 7.44 26.98
N ARG A 39 0.88 6.21 26.99
CA ARG A 39 0.31 5.07 27.71
C ARG A 39 1.38 4.08 28.14
N ILE A 40 1.21 3.52 29.34
CA ILE A 40 2.03 2.43 29.86
C ILE A 40 1.19 1.15 29.83
N HIS A 41 1.72 0.07 29.26
CA HIS A 41 1.05 -1.23 29.21
C HIS A 41 1.30 -2.03 30.50
N ASN A 42 0.48 -3.06 30.75
CA ASN A 42 0.36 -3.76 32.03
C ASN A 42 1.66 -4.32 32.63
N ASP A 43 2.66 -4.61 31.79
CA ASP A 43 3.97 -5.14 32.24
C ASP A 43 5.04 -4.07 32.46
N ASN A 44 4.71 -2.79 32.28
CA ASN A 44 5.61 -1.63 32.36
C ASN A 44 6.84 -1.69 31.41
N THR A 45 6.97 -2.73 30.61
CA THR A 45 8.10 -2.90 29.67
C THR A 45 7.82 -2.25 28.33
N ILE A 46 6.55 -2.16 27.93
CA ILE A 46 6.10 -1.56 26.68
C ILE A 46 5.26 -0.32 26.99
N LYS A 47 5.56 0.77 26.28
CA LYS A 47 4.86 2.05 26.38
C LYS A 47 4.46 2.52 24.99
N THR A 48 3.28 3.11 24.87
CA THR A 48 2.93 3.90 23.68
C THR A 48 3.45 5.30 23.86
N VAL A 49 4.21 5.79 22.89
CA VAL A 49 4.91 7.07 22.98
C VAL A 49 4.66 7.92 21.73
N HIS A 50 4.79 9.23 21.90
CA HIS A 50 4.63 10.22 20.85
C HIS A 50 5.94 10.99 20.68
N SER A 51 6.45 11.07 19.47
CA SER A 51 7.59 11.92 19.17
C SER A 51 7.16 13.37 19.05
N LEU A 52 7.77 14.25 19.84
CA LEU A 52 7.53 15.69 19.79
C LEU A 52 8.11 16.34 18.53
N ILE A 53 9.02 15.65 17.85
CA ILE A 53 9.70 16.16 16.66
C ILE A 53 8.86 15.89 15.39
N ASN A 54 8.52 14.62 15.10
CA ASN A 54 7.80 14.26 13.88
C ASN A 54 6.30 14.02 14.09
N GLN A 55 5.81 14.18 15.33
CA GLN A 55 4.39 14.08 15.69
C GLN A 55 3.76 12.70 15.41
N LYS A 56 4.58 11.64 15.42
CA LYS A 56 4.12 10.26 15.19
C LYS A 56 4.09 9.43 16.47
N ILE A 57 3.23 8.41 16.47
CA ILE A 57 3.08 7.47 17.58
C ILE A 57 3.97 6.26 17.33
N TYR A 58 4.68 5.83 18.37
CA TYR A 58 5.58 4.69 18.38
C TYR A 58 5.30 3.80 19.59
N SER A 59 5.84 2.58 19.56
CA SER A 59 5.99 1.76 20.76
C SER A 59 7.41 1.88 21.29
N MET A 60 7.56 2.00 22.61
CA MET A 60 8.86 2.01 23.27
C MET A 60 8.97 0.81 24.20
N LYS A 61 9.96 -0.06 23.95
CA LYS A 61 10.29 -1.20 24.81
C LYS A 61 11.47 -0.83 25.71
N THR A 62 11.31 -1.06 27.01
CA THR A 62 12.36 -0.77 28.00
C THR A 62 12.98 -2.05 28.50
N ILE A 63 14.30 -2.19 28.39
CA ILE A 63 15.09 -3.33 28.88
C ILE A 63 16.01 -2.83 30.00
N ASN A 64 15.83 -3.35 31.21
CA ASN A 64 16.73 -3.09 32.32
C ASN A 64 17.89 -4.08 32.28
N TYR A 65 19.11 -3.59 32.03
CA TYR A 65 20.29 -4.44 31.89
C TYR A 65 21.08 -4.61 33.20
N LYS A 66 20.72 -3.88 34.27
CA LYS A 66 21.31 -4.05 35.61
C LYS A 66 20.54 -5.02 36.51
N LYS A 67 19.33 -5.42 36.16
CA LYS A 67 18.55 -6.41 36.88
C LYS A 67 19.16 -7.80 36.67
N GLY A 68 20.03 -8.21 37.58
CA GLY A 68 20.80 -9.47 37.52
C GLY A 68 22.31 -9.19 37.50
N ASN A 69 23.13 -10.18 37.88
CA ASN A 69 24.61 -10.07 37.95
C ASN A 69 25.29 -9.97 36.54
N PHE A 70 24.65 -9.36 35.58
CA PHE A 70 25.11 -9.25 34.21
C PHE A 70 25.75 -7.88 33.98
N GLY A 71 27.06 -7.77 34.07
CA GLY A 71 27.82 -6.51 33.98
C GLY A 71 27.86 -5.88 32.57
N LEU A 72 28.83 -4.97 32.35
CA LEU A 72 29.06 -4.23 31.10
C LEU A 72 29.05 -5.07 29.84
N LYS A 73 29.58 -6.30 29.87
CA LYS A 73 29.58 -7.24 28.73
C LYS A 73 28.18 -7.59 28.24
N TYR A 74 27.19 -7.67 29.12
CA TYR A 74 25.80 -7.94 28.76
C TYR A 74 25.17 -6.74 28.04
N LYS A 75 25.42 -5.53 28.55
CA LYS A 75 24.98 -4.28 27.88
C LYS A 75 25.53 -4.20 26.45
N GLU A 76 26.83 -4.43 26.26
CA GLU A 76 27.49 -4.41 24.95
C GLU A 76 26.90 -5.47 24.00
N SER A 77 26.63 -6.67 24.50
CA SER A 77 25.99 -7.74 23.73
C SER A 77 24.57 -7.36 23.29
N LEU A 78 23.77 -6.76 24.17
CA LEU A 78 22.42 -6.28 23.86
C LEU A 78 22.45 -5.18 22.79
N ILE A 79 23.33 -4.20 22.94
CA ILE A 79 23.48 -3.11 21.97
C ILE A 79 23.84 -3.67 20.60
N LYS A 80 24.80 -4.59 20.51
CA LYS A 80 25.17 -5.23 19.25
C LYS A 80 24.01 -5.98 18.59
N GLN A 81 23.17 -6.64 19.39
CA GLN A 81 21.97 -7.31 18.88
C GLN A 81 20.96 -6.28 18.34
N ILE A 82 20.71 -5.20 19.09
CA ILE A 82 19.81 -4.12 18.66
C ILE A 82 20.30 -3.46 17.38
N ASP A 83 21.61 -3.16 17.27
CA ASP A 83 22.22 -2.59 16.06
C ASP A 83 22.04 -3.50 14.82
N ASN A 84 22.08 -4.81 15.03
CA ASN A 84 21.80 -5.76 13.95
C ASN A 84 20.32 -5.77 13.55
N ILE A 85 19.40 -5.67 14.52
CA ILE A 85 17.95 -5.61 14.26
C ILE A 85 17.58 -4.31 13.54
N LEU A 86 18.18 -3.17 13.91
CA LEU A 86 17.96 -1.87 13.27
C LEU A 86 18.29 -1.87 11.76
N LYS A 87 19.19 -2.72 11.31
CA LYS A 87 19.55 -2.87 9.90
C LYS A 87 18.50 -3.64 9.10
N LEU A 88 17.61 -4.36 9.78
CA LEU A 88 16.59 -5.17 9.13
C LEU A 88 15.42 -4.28 8.70
N ASN A 89 15.11 -4.30 7.42
CA ASN A 89 13.97 -3.61 6.86
C ASN A 89 13.17 -4.59 6.01
N TYR A 90 12.17 -5.18 6.61
CA TYR A 90 11.25 -6.09 5.92
C TYR A 90 9.83 -5.91 6.43
N PHE A 91 8.88 -5.91 5.52
CA PHE A 91 7.51 -5.55 5.83
C PHE A 91 6.86 -6.36 6.96
N TYR A 92 7.14 -7.67 7.05
CA TYR A 92 6.57 -8.54 8.09
C TYR A 92 7.43 -8.66 9.35
N ILE A 93 8.53 -7.89 9.44
CA ILE A 93 9.32 -7.73 10.66
C ILE A 93 8.95 -6.41 11.30
N LEU A 94 8.74 -6.40 12.63
CA LEU A 94 8.50 -5.16 13.37
C LEU A 94 9.71 -4.24 13.24
N LYS A 95 9.50 -3.05 12.70
CA LYS A 95 10.59 -2.09 12.46
C LYS A 95 11.07 -1.49 13.78
N PHE A 96 12.36 -1.58 14.03
CA PHE A 96 13.05 -0.83 15.08
C PHE A 96 13.65 0.42 14.45
N TYR A 97 13.44 1.57 15.08
CA TYR A 97 13.89 2.85 14.53
C TYR A 97 15.15 3.35 15.20
N LYS A 98 15.20 3.30 16.55
CA LYS A 98 16.26 3.90 17.34
C LYS A 98 16.25 3.33 18.75
N TYR A 99 17.34 3.52 19.49
CA TYR A 99 17.36 3.26 20.92
C TYR A 99 18.05 4.37 21.68
N PHE A 100 17.72 4.50 22.96
CA PHE A 100 18.35 5.40 23.92
C PHE A 100 18.90 4.58 25.08
N VAL A 101 20.10 4.94 25.56
CA VAL A 101 20.74 4.26 26.67
C VAL A 101 20.80 5.19 27.85
N THR A 102 20.24 4.78 28.98
CA THR A 102 20.37 5.44 30.29
C THR A 102 21.29 4.63 31.18
N ASP A 103 21.49 5.06 32.42
CA ASP A 103 22.40 4.39 33.39
C ASP A 103 21.99 2.95 33.73
N ASN A 104 20.72 2.61 33.59
CA ASN A 104 20.16 1.31 33.97
C ASN A 104 19.38 0.59 32.88
N GLU A 105 18.96 1.32 31.85
CA GLU A 105 17.96 0.85 30.89
C GLU A 105 18.35 1.19 29.45
N ILE A 106 17.87 0.35 28.51
CA ILE A 106 17.87 0.62 27.09
C ILE A 106 16.40 0.78 26.67
N HIS A 107 16.07 1.91 26.07
CA HIS A 107 14.74 2.24 25.55
C HIS A 107 14.77 2.12 24.03
N ILE A 108 14.04 1.16 23.48
CA ILE A 108 14.00 0.87 22.03
C ILE A 108 12.71 1.46 21.45
N ILE A 109 12.83 2.34 20.48
CA ILE A 109 11.70 2.89 19.75
C ILE A 109 11.43 2.00 18.54
N MET A 110 10.20 1.53 18.42
CA MET A 110 9.78 0.59 17.38
C MET A 110 8.40 0.95 16.82
N GLU A 111 8.07 0.34 15.69
CA GLU A 111 6.78 0.48 15.02
C GLU A 111 5.62 0.24 16.00
N HIS A 112 4.61 1.12 15.96
CA HIS A 112 3.43 0.97 16.81
C HIS A 112 2.42 0.02 16.16
N THR A 113 2.02 -1.01 16.90
CA THR A 113 0.96 -1.95 16.53
C THR A 113 -0.19 -1.81 17.53
N ASN A 114 -1.41 -1.68 17.04
CA ASN A 114 -2.57 -1.27 17.84
C ASN A 114 -3.67 -2.33 17.96
N ASN A 115 -3.45 -3.55 17.42
CA ASN A 115 -4.45 -4.61 17.41
C ASN A 115 -4.01 -5.88 18.16
N GLY A 116 -3.07 -5.74 19.11
CA GLY A 116 -2.60 -6.83 19.94
C GLY A 116 -1.73 -7.85 19.20
N SER A 117 -1.69 -9.08 19.70
CA SER A 117 -0.88 -10.18 19.19
C SER A 117 -1.75 -11.34 18.67
N LEU A 118 -1.16 -12.31 17.97
CA LEU A 118 -1.84 -13.56 17.63
C LEU A 118 -2.31 -14.33 18.88
N ASN A 119 -1.63 -14.18 20.01
CA ASN A 119 -2.07 -14.76 21.27
C ASN A 119 -3.41 -14.15 21.74
N ASP A 120 -3.59 -12.85 21.59
CA ASP A 120 -4.84 -12.18 21.95
C ASP A 120 -5.94 -12.54 20.95
N PHE A 121 -5.59 -12.65 19.68
CA PHE A 121 -6.49 -13.12 18.64
C PHE A 121 -7.01 -14.55 18.92
N ILE A 122 -6.12 -15.49 19.27
CA ILE A 122 -6.49 -16.88 19.64
C ILE A 122 -7.43 -16.86 20.86
N LYS A 123 -7.12 -16.09 21.91
CA LYS A 123 -7.93 -15.98 23.11
C LYS A 123 -9.34 -15.49 22.81
N ILE A 124 -9.48 -14.44 22.00
CA ILE A 124 -10.78 -13.87 21.60
C ILE A 124 -11.62 -14.92 20.87
N HIS A 125 -11.07 -15.58 19.83
CA HIS A 125 -11.78 -16.57 19.05
C HIS A 125 -12.15 -17.82 19.88
N ALA A 126 -11.25 -18.27 20.75
CA ALA A 126 -11.53 -19.37 21.67
C ALA A 126 -12.65 -19.02 22.66
N SER A 127 -12.67 -17.81 23.21
CA SER A 127 -13.71 -17.35 24.15
C SER A 127 -15.09 -17.25 23.50
N LEU A 128 -15.13 -16.81 22.24
CA LEU A 128 -16.35 -16.67 21.45
C LEU A 128 -16.79 -17.97 20.76
N LYS A 129 -15.99 -19.04 20.84
CA LYS A 129 -16.19 -20.32 20.13
C LYS A 129 -16.40 -20.13 18.61
N LEU A 130 -15.69 -19.18 18.01
CA LEU A 130 -15.76 -18.85 16.60
C LEU A 130 -14.58 -19.46 15.85
N ASN A 131 -14.86 -20.37 14.93
CA ASN A 131 -13.84 -20.88 14.03
C ASN A 131 -13.32 -19.76 13.13
N ILE A 132 -12.02 -19.78 12.85
CA ILE A 132 -11.38 -18.89 11.89
C ILE A 132 -11.63 -19.47 10.49
N SER A 133 -11.96 -18.65 9.50
CA SER A 133 -12.09 -19.16 8.12
C SER A 133 -10.74 -19.68 7.62
N GLU A 134 -10.75 -20.77 6.86
CA GLU A 134 -9.52 -21.36 6.34
C GLU A 134 -8.75 -20.39 5.44
N GLU A 135 -9.46 -19.63 4.61
CA GLU A 135 -8.91 -18.54 3.81
C GLU A 135 -8.09 -17.55 4.65
N TYR A 136 -8.61 -17.17 5.83
CA TYR A 136 -7.90 -16.24 6.70
C TYR A 136 -6.70 -16.90 7.40
N LEU A 137 -6.79 -18.19 7.73
CA LEU A 137 -5.65 -18.96 8.25
C LEU A 137 -4.51 -19.02 7.23
N TRP A 138 -4.80 -19.30 5.97
CA TRP A 138 -3.80 -19.29 4.90
C TRP A 138 -3.11 -17.93 4.78
N ASN A 139 -3.88 -16.85 4.86
CA ASN A 139 -3.31 -15.49 4.83
C ASN A 139 -2.37 -15.24 6.01
N LEU A 140 -2.74 -15.64 7.23
CA LEU A 140 -1.88 -15.54 8.40
C LEU A 140 -0.61 -16.40 8.24
N PHE A 141 -0.75 -17.62 7.74
CA PHE A 141 0.38 -18.56 7.53
C PHE A 141 1.40 -17.99 6.55
N ILE A 142 0.93 -17.40 5.45
CA ILE A 142 1.81 -16.73 4.48
C ILE A 142 2.60 -15.61 5.13
N GLN A 143 1.95 -14.73 5.89
CA GLN A 143 2.60 -13.59 6.52
C GLN A 143 3.67 -14.04 7.52
N CYS A 144 3.32 -14.98 8.41
CA CYS A 144 4.22 -15.53 9.41
C CYS A 144 5.42 -16.24 8.75
N THR A 145 5.16 -17.05 7.72
CA THR A 145 6.21 -17.78 7.03
C THR A 145 7.12 -16.88 6.22
N LYS A 146 6.60 -15.84 5.58
CA LYS A 146 7.41 -14.82 4.90
C LYS A 146 8.35 -14.10 5.88
N ALA A 147 7.86 -13.76 7.09
CA ALA A 147 8.70 -13.18 8.13
C ALA A 147 9.85 -14.13 8.50
N LEU A 148 9.54 -15.40 8.76
CA LEU A 148 10.53 -16.41 9.13
C LEU A 148 11.54 -16.66 8.00
N ARG A 149 11.07 -16.78 6.75
CA ARG A 149 11.95 -16.95 5.58
C ARG A 149 12.93 -15.79 5.45
N PHE A 150 12.48 -14.56 5.64
CA PHE A 150 13.36 -13.40 5.60
C PHE A 150 14.47 -13.48 6.66
N LEU A 151 14.15 -13.85 7.89
CA LEU A 151 15.17 -14.02 8.94
C LEU A 151 16.19 -15.10 8.55
N HIS A 152 15.71 -16.28 8.14
CA HIS A 152 16.55 -17.40 7.79
C HIS A 152 17.44 -17.16 6.57
N SER A 153 16.97 -16.35 5.60
CA SER A 153 17.76 -15.93 4.43
C SER A 153 18.87 -14.93 4.79
N ASN A 154 18.76 -14.27 5.94
CA ASN A 154 19.80 -13.40 6.51
C ASN A 154 20.60 -14.08 7.63
N ASP A 155 20.54 -15.43 7.71
CA ASP A 155 21.20 -16.24 8.73
C ASP A 155 20.84 -15.90 10.17
N ILE A 156 19.63 -15.38 10.40
CA ILE A 156 19.11 -15.04 11.71
C ILE A 156 18.16 -16.14 12.17
N ILE A 157 18.42 -16.71 13.36
CA ILE A 157 17.54 -17.65 14.06
C ILE A 157 16.79 -16.86 15.12
N HIS A 158 15.45 -16.98 15.15
CA HIS A 158 14.61 -16.20 16.08
C HIS A 158 14.67 -16.71 17.53
N MET A 159 14.77 -18.03 17.70
CA MET A 159 14.94 -18.76 18.99
C MET A 159 13.75 -18.70 19.98
N SER A 160 12.74 -17.86 19.73
CA SER A 160 11.61 -17.64 20.64
C SER A 160 10.29 -17.40 19.89
N ILE A 161 10.03 -18.17 18.83
CA ILE A 161 8.76 -18.03 18.09
C ILE A 161 7.59 -18.51 18.94
N ASN A 162 6.63 -17.60 19.19
CA ASN A 162 5.37 -17.92 19.87
C ASN A 162 4.29 -16.90 19.42
N PRO A 163 2.99 -17.11 19.71
CA PRO A 163 1.92 -16.22 19.26
C PRO A 163 1.99 -14.79 19.79
N ARG A 164 2.72 -14.52 20.88
CA ARG A 164 2.85 -13.17 21.46
C ARG A 164 3.79 -12.28 20.65
N HIS A 165 4.77 -12.88 19.96
CA HIS A 165 5.72 -12.15 19.11
C HIS A 165 5.19 -11.81 17.72
N PHE A 166 4.03 -12.34 17.33
CA PHE A 166 3.33 -11.95 16.12
C PHE A 166 2.31 -10.86 16.44
N LEU A 167 2.69 -9.61 16.24
CA LEU A 167 1.86 -8.45 16.50
C LEU A 167 0.97 -8.14 15.28
N MET A 168 -0.23 -7.63 15.54
CA MET A 168 -1.19 -7.33 14.49
C MET A 168 -1.41 -5.81 14.38
N THR A 169 -1.44 -5.30 13.14
CA THR A 169 -1.89 -3.95 12.86
C THR A 169 -3.41 -3.89 12.70
N ASN A 170 -3.99 -2.69 12.66
CA ASN A 170 -5.42 -2.50 12.37
C ASN A 170 -5.84 -3.08 11.02
N GLU A 171 -4.94 -3.11 10.05
CA GLU A 171 -5.17 -3.70 8.73
C GLU A 171 -5.00 -5.23 8.71
N LYS A 172 -4.86 -5.86 9.89
CA LYS A 172 -4.64 -7.31 10.04
C LYS A 172 -3.33 -7.81 9.43
N ILE A 173 -2.33 -6.94 9.38
CA ILE A 173 -0.97 -7.29 8.96
C ILE A 173 -0.21 -7.83 10.16
N ILE A 174 0.54 -8.92 9.94
CA ILE A 174 1.40 -9.52 10.96
C ILE A 174 2.78 -8.88 10.92
N LYS A 175 3.28 -8.53 12.10
CA LYS A 175 4.64 -8.05 12.32
C LYS A 175 5.33 -8.96 13.34
N LEU A 176 6.40 -9.64 12.92
CA LEU A 176 7.18 -10.48 13.83
C LEU A 176 8.14 -9.60 14.63
N GLU A 177 7.96 -9.58 15.94
CA GLU A 177 8.86 -8.89 16.88
C GLU A 177 10.13 -9.70 17.12
N LEU A 178 11.29 -9.07 16.99
CA LEU A 178 12.59 -9.64 17.35
C LEU A 178 12.95 -9.21 18.77
N CYS A 179 13.27 -10.17 19.62
CA CYS A 179 13.69 -9.90 20.99
C CYS A 179 15.21 -9.94 21.10
N PRO A 180 15.89 -8.82 21.45
CA PRO A 180 17.32 -8.82 21.67
C PRO A 180 17.73 -9.54 22.97
N LYS A 181 16.78 -9.84 23.84
CA LYS A 181 16.95 -10.63 25.07
C LYS A 181 16.23 -11.95 24.92
N LYS A 182 16.82 -13.03 25.43
CA LYS A 182 16.10 -14.29 25.60
C LYS A 182 14.99 -14.03 26.63
N ASP A 183 13.76 -13.86 26.13
CA ASP A 183 12.62 -13.58 27.02
C ASP A 183 12.41 -14.78 27.94
N GLU A 184 12.03 -14.49 29.19
CA GLU A 184 11.57 -15.47 30.18
C GLU A 184 10.23 -16.11 29.78
N PHE A 185 9.68 -15.75 28.61
CA PHE A 185 8.49 -16.38 28.05
C PHE A 185 8.86 -17.77 27.52
N GLU A 186 8.13 -18.76 27.99
CA GLU A 186 8.23 -20.15 27.61
C GLU A 186 8.35 -20.29 26.08
N SER A 187 9.57 -20.45 25.57
CA SER A 187 9.80 -20.96 24.24
C SER A 187 9.22 -22.37 24.20
N TYR A 188 8.56 -22.78 23.10
CA TYR A 188 8.14 -24.16 22.95
C TYR A 188 9.36 -25.08 23.15
N GLU A 189 9.18 -26.20 23.86
CA GLU A 189 10.20 -27.21 23.96
C GLU A 189 10.45 -27.82 22.57
N ILE A 190 11.60 -27.51 22.00
CA ILE A 190 12.05 -28.04 20.72
C ILE A 190 12.58 -29.44 20.99
N PRO A 191 12.16 -30.49 20.25
CA PRO A 191 12.57 -31.88 20.51
C PRO A 191 14.09 -32.10 20.55
N GLU A 192 14.83 -31.41 19.69
CA GLU A 192 16.29 -31.47 19.63
C GLU A 192 17.01 -30.67 20.69
N LYS A 193 16.33 -29.84 21.46
CA LYS A 193 16.86 -28.96 22.52
C LYS A 193 17.91 -27.93 22.05
N GLU A 194 18.19 -27.86 20.76
CA GLU A 194 19.14 -26.93 20.15
C GLU A 194 18.40 -25.88 19.29
N PHE A 195 18.83 -24.63 19.42
CA PHE A 195 18.27 -23.56 18.58
C PHE A 195 18.80 -23.66 17.16
N SER A 196 17.88 -23.79 16.20
CA SER A 196 18.21 -23.93 14.80
C SER A 196 17.10 -23.31 13.93
N LYS A 197 17.40 -23.10 12.63
CA LYS A 197 16.36 -22.69 11.66
C LYS A 197 15.21 -23.71 11.62
N LYS A 198 15.50 -25.00 11.78
CA LYS A 198 14.48 -26.06 11.84
C LYS A 198 13.71 -26.05 13.18
N GLY A 199 14.33 -25.60 14.26
CA GLY A 199 13.68 -25.36 15.55
C GLY A 199 12.66 -24.21 15.47
N ASP A 200 13.01 -23.12 14.78
CA ASP A 200 12.06 -22.02 14.51
C ASP A 200 10.85 -22.49 13.68
N VAL A 201 11.06 -23.37 12.69
CA VAL A 201 9.97 -23.98 11.90
C VAL A 201 9.04 -24.82 12.79
N TYR A 202 9.60 -25.62 13.70
CA TYR A 202 8.80 -26.36 14.67
C TYR A 202 7.95 -25.44 15.54
N SER A 203 8.56 -24.39 16.09
CA SER A 203 7.88 -23.41 16.94
C SER A 203 6.76 -22.70 16.16
N LEU A 204 6.98 -22.36 14.90
CA LEU A 204 5.94 -21.80 14.03
C LEU A 204 4.81 -22.81 13.77
N GLY A 205 5.12 -24.10 13.62
CA GLY A 205 4.13 -25.17 13.53
C GLY A 205 3.24 -25.25 14.77
N CYS A 206 3.82 -25.05 15.96
CA CYS A 206 3.05 -24.95 17.23
C CYS A 206 2.11 -23.73 17.22
N VAL A 207 2.58 -22.58 16.72
CA VAL A 207 1.73 -21.38 16.55
C VAL A 207 0.55 -21.67 15.61
N PHE A 208 0.81 -22.33 14.47
CA PHE A 208 -0.24 -22.67 13.50
C PHE A 208 -1.24 -23.67 14.07
N TYR A 209 -0.76 -24.66 14.82
CA TYR A 209 -1.65 -25.57 15.56
C TYR A 209 -2.57 -24.82 16.53
N GLN A 210 -2.01 -23.88 17.30
CA GLN A 210 -2.81 -23.09 18.23
C GLN A 210 -3.85 -22.22 17.51
N LEU A 211 -3.53 -21.65 16.36
CA LEU A 211 -4.45 -20.85 15.54
C LEU A 211 -5.60 -21.71 14.99
N VAL A 212 -5.28 -22.88 14.44
CA VAL A 212 -6.27 -23.76 13.80
C VAL A 212 -7.24 -24.34 14.83
N PHE A 213 -6.72 -24.83 15.96
CA PHE A 213 -7.51 -25.52 16.97
C PHE A 213 -7.90 -24.64 18.16
N LEU A 214 -7.57 -23.35 18.13
CA LEU A 214 -7.86 -22.35 19.17
C LEU A 214 -7.39 -22.79 20.56
N VAL A 215 -6.22 -23.42 20.63
CA VAL A 215 -5.60 -23.89 21.87
C VAL A 215 -4.79 -22.76 22.52
N GLN A 216 -5.23 -22.31 23.70
CA GLN A 216 -4.58 -21.18 24.39
C GLN A 216 -3.22 -21.56 25.01
N ASN A 217 -3.11 -22.75 25.59
CA ASN A 217 -1.90 -23.24 26.24
C ASN A 217 -1.55 -24.62 25.70
N LEU A 218 -0.38 -24.73 25.08
CA LEU A 218 0.13 -26.02 24.61
C LEU A 218 0.93 -26.66 25.73
N LYS A 219 0.25 -27.47 26.58
CA LYS A 219 0.91 -28.15 27.71
C LYS A 219 1.50 -29.49 27.32
N ASP A 220 0.87 -30.17 26.37
CA ASP A 220 1.30 -31.49 25.90
C ASP A 220 1.56 -31.42 24.39
N TYR A 221 2.82 -31.63 24.00
CA TYR A 221 3.25 -31.61 22.59
C TYR A 221 2.86 -32.88 21.82
N ASN A 222 1.72 -33.50 22.18
CA ASN A 222 1.18 -34.69 21.52
C ASN A 222 0.24 -34.35 20.34
N PHE A 223 -0.17 -33.09 20.20
CA PHE A 223 -1.00 -32.59 19.11
C PHE A 223 -2.21 -33.48 18.77
N PRO A 224 -3.07 -33.87 19.74
CA PRO A 224 -4.10 -34.89 19.57
C PRO A 224 -5.08 -34.56 18.46
N LYS A 225 -5.46 -33.27 18.29
CA LYS A 225 -6.45 -32.83 17.30
C LYS A 225 -6.00 -32.97 15.84
N LEU A 226 -4.75 -33.23 15.57
CA LEU A 226 -4.28 -33.49 14.20
C LEU A 226 -4.69 -34.86 13.64
N ASN A 227 -5.13 -35.76 14.51
CA ASN A 227 -5.59 -37.09 14.15
C ASN A 227 -7.11 -37.23 14.17
N GLU A 228 -7.84 -36.17 14.51
CA GLU A 228 -9.30 -36.12 14.51
C GLU A 228 -9.80 -35.56 13.16
N GLU A 229 -11.07 -35.87 12.81
CA GLU A 229 -11.72 -35.22 11.68
C GLU A 229 -11.70 -33.71 11.88
N SER A 230 -11.10 -32.98 10.93
CA SER A 230 -10.92 -31.53 10.98
C SER A 230 -11.98 -30.82 10.13
N TYR A 231 -12.41 -29.64 10.59
CA TYR A 231 -13.21 -28.71 9.81
C TYR A 231 -12.42 -28.13 8.60
N TYR A 232 -11.09 -28.22 8.68
CA TYR A 232 -10.16 -27.64 7.70
C TYR A 232 -9.65 -28.70 6.72
N SER A 233 -9.14 -28.25 5.57
CA SER A 233 -8.60 -29.11 4.52
C SER A 233 -7.41 -29.98 5.00
N ASP A 234 -7.24 -31.12 4.36
CA ASP A 234 -6.11 -32.02 4.63
C ASP A 234 -4.78 -31.34 4.33
N GLU A 235 -4.72 -30.48 3.29
CA GLU A 235 -3.54 -29.71 2.89
C GLU A 235 -3.06 -28.79 4.01
N LEU A 236 -3.97 -28.08 4.68
CA LEU A 236 -3.64 -27.18 5.79
C LEU A 236 -3.14 -27.97 7.00
N ILE A 237 -3.79 -29.09 7.31
CA ILE A 237 -3.39 -29.98 8.41
C ILE A 237 -2.05 -30.64 8.14
N ASP A 238 -1.77 -31.08 6.91
CA ASP A 238 -0.51 -31.74 6.52
C ASP A 238 0.69 -30.78 6.54
N ILE A 239 0.46 -29.49 6.25
CA ILE A 239 1.49 -28.49 6.45
C ILE A 239 1.89 -28.42 7.92
N ILE A 240 0.93 -28.33 8.84
CA ILE A 240 1.20 -28.27 10.28
C ILE A 240 1.94 -29.53 10.72
N LYS A 241 1.48 -30.74 10.33
CA LYS A 241 2.14 -32.01 10.63
C LYS A 241 3.60 -32.01 10.19
N SER A 242 3.88 -31.51 8.97
CA SER A 242 5.25 -31.45 8.44
C SER A 242 6.18 -30.53 9.25
N MET A 243 5.62 -29.45 9.83
CA MET A 243 6.40 -28.50 10.61
C MET A 243 6.75 -29.01 12.02
N ILE A 244 5.82 -29.75 12.66
CA ILE A 244 5.98 -30.28 14.02
C ILE A 244 6.59 -31.68 14.06
N GLU A 245 7.13 -32.15 12.94
CA GLU A 245 7.84 -33.42 12.87
C GLU A 245 8.98 -33.48 13.91
N LYS A 246 9.09 -34.58 14.64
CA LYS A 246 10.10 -34.73 15.72
C LYS A 246 11.52 -34.70 15.21
N ASN A 247 11.77 -35.31 14.03
CA ASN A 247 13.07 -35.28 13.39
C ASN A 247 13.28 -33.97 12.62
N PRO A 248 14.25 -33.10 13.01
CA PRO A 248 14.50 -31.83 12.35
C PRO A 248 14.76 -31.93 10.85
N GLU A 249 15.44 -33.01 10.41
CA GLU A 249 15.79 -33.23 9.01
C GLU A 249 14.57 -33.47 8.11
N LYS A 250 13.49 -34.00 8.70
CA LYS A 250 12.23 -34.22 7.98
C LYS A 250 11.35 -32.96 7.90
N ARG A 251 11.64 -31.91 8.70
CA ARG A 251 10.92 -30.65 8.63
C ARG A 251 11.30 -29.87 7.36
N PRO A 252 10.37 -29.19 6.71
CA PRO A 252 10.71 -28.30 5.60
C PRO A 252 11.62 -27.15 6.10
N SER A 253 12.44 -26.60 5.22
CA SER A 253 13.05 -25.28 5.46
C SER A 253 11.99 -24.19 5.40
N SER A 254 12.29 -23.01 5.92
CA SER A 254 11.38 -21.86 5.82
C SER A 254 11.11 -21.43 4.37
N GLU A 255 12.06 -21.67 3.45
CA GLU A 255 11.91 -21.42 2.02
C GLU A 255 10.94 -22.42 1.38
N GLU A 256 11.15 -23.72 1.60
CA GLU A 256 10.27 -24.78 1.09
C GLU A 256 8.84 -24.63 1.64
N LEU A 257 8.72 -24.35 2.95
CA LEU A 257 7.45 -24.10 3.61
C LEU A 257 6.72 -22.90 2.99
N CYS A 258 7.41 -21.78 2.80
CA CYS A 258 6.82 -20.60 2.20
C CYS A 258 6.33 -20.87 0.78
N ASN A 259 7.11 -21.58 -0.03
CA ASN A 259 6.74 -21.92 -1.39
C ASN A 259 5.51 -22.86 -1.42
N ARG A 260 5.47 -23.87 -0.55
CA ARG A 260 4.32 -24.78 -0.44
C ARG A 260 3.05 -24.05 -0.01
N ILE A 261 3.12 -23.24 1.06
CA ILE A 261 1.95 -22.46 1.54
C ILE A 261 1.47 -21.49 0.45
N MET A 262 2.37 -20.82 -0.26
CA MET A 262 2.01 -19.93 -1.35
C MET A 262 1.35 -20.66 -2.52
N GLN A 263 1.78 -21.87 -2.83
CA GLN A 263 1.19 -22.69 -3.89
C GLN A 263 -0.23 -23.11 -3.54
N GLU A 264 -0.47 -23.59 -2.30
CA GLU A 264 -1.80 -23.99 -1.86
C GLU A 264 -2.74 -22.78 -1.80
N TYR A 265 -2.26 -21.66 -1.27
CA TYR A 265 -3.03 -20.42 -1.25
C TYR A 265 -3.42 -19.93 -2.65
N ASP A 266 -2.55 -20.09 -3.65
CA ASP A 266 -2.88 -19.74 -5.04
C ASP A 266 -3.97 -20.60 -5.65
N ASN A 267 -4.12 -21.84 -5.20
CA ASN A 267 -5.22 -22.70 -5.65
C ASN A 267 -6.58 -22.20 -5.11
N ILE A 268 -6.54 -21.52 -3.95
CA ILE A 268 -7.72 -20.93 -3.29
C ILE A 268 -8.05 -19.55 -3.86
N ILE A 269 -7.01 -18.76 -4.22
CA ILE A 269 -7.20 -17.41 -4.80
C ILE A 269 -7.65 -17.51 -6.25
N THR A 270 -8.92 -17.32 -6.48
CA THR A 270 -9.52 -17.24 -7.82
C THR A 270 -9.78 -15.81 -8.29
N LYS A 271 -9.64 -14.80 -7.40
CA LYS A 271 -10.12 -13.44 -7.64
C LYS A 271 -9.00 -12.49 -8.04
N ASN A 272 -8.82 -12.31 -9.34
CA ASN A 272 -7.87 -11.36 -9.92
C ASN A 272 -8.53 -10.40 -10.92
N SER A 273 -9.86 -10.25 -10.86
CA SER A 273 -10.59 -9.48 -11.87
C SER A 273 -10.16 -8.01 -11.91
N SER A 274 -9.88 -7.41 -10.76
CA SER A 274 -9.41 -6.02 -10.66
C SER A 274 -8.05 -5.81 -11.30
N ILE A 275 -7.11 -6.73 -11.06
CA ILE A 275 -5.76 -6.68 -11.64
C ILE A 275 -5.83 -6.89 -13.15
N SER A 276 -6.57 -7.90 -13.60
CA SER A 276 -6.76 -8.23 -15.00
C SER A 276 -7.41 -7.07 -15.76
N ALA A 277 -8.48 -6.50 -15.19
CA ALA A 277 -9.17 -5.34 -15.76
C ALA A 277 -8.25 -4.11 -15.85
N LEU A 278 -7.45 -3.83 -14.81
CA LEU A 278 -6.57 -2.68 -14.81
C LEU A 278 -5.42 -2.83 -15.81
N ILE A 279 -4.72 -3.97 -15.81
CA ILE A 279 -3.58 -4.19 -16.70
C ILE A 279 -4.04 -4.20 -18.17
N SER A 280 -5.20 -4.79 -18.46
CA SER A 280 -5.74 -4.79 -19.82
C SER A 280 -6.09 -3.38 -20.30
N CYS A 281 -6.67 -2.53 -19.43
CA CYS A 281 -6.92 -1.12 -19.77
C CYS A 281 -5.62 -0.32 -19.93
N LEU A 282 -4.58 -0.57 -19.13
CA LEU A 282 -3.28 0.08 -19.31
C LEU A 282 -2.58 -0.34 -20.60
N ASN A 283 -2.77 -1.59 -21.04
CA ASN A 283 -2.27 -2.07 -22.33
C ASN A 283 -2.91 -1.35 -23.54
N SER A 284 -4.10 -0.76 -23.38
CA SER A 284 -4.74 0.02 -24.44
C SER A 284 -4.04 1.37 -24.72
N ILE A 285 -3.18 1.82 -23.81
CA ILE A 285 -2.43 3.06 -23.96
C ILE A 285 -1.22 2.82 -24.86
N SER A 286 -1.31 3.33 -26.10
CA SER A 286 -0.34 3.05 -27.18
C SER A 286 1.10 3.41 -26.80
N LYS A 287 1.27 4.43 -25.98
CA LYS A 287 2.59 4.87 -25.51
C LYS A 287 3.23 3.89 -24.52
N ILE A 288 2.45 3.28 -23.66
CA ILE A 288 2.91 2.25 -22.71
C ILE A 288 3.34 1.00 -23.48
N GLU A 289 2.48 0.51 -24.37
CA GLU A 289 2.76 -0.68 -25.20
C GLU A 289 4.05 -0.51 -26.01
N LYS A 290 4.20 0.59 -26.74
CA LYS A 290 5.39 0.88 -27.56
C LYS A 290 6.67 0.96 -26.74
N GLU A 291 6.66 1.69 -25.63
CA GLU A 291 7.85 1.93 -24.82
C GLU A 291 8.35 0.66 -24.12
N PHE A 292 7.43 -0.15 -23.59
CA PHE A 292 7.79 -1.42 -22.98
C PHE A 292 8.32 -2.41 -24.02
N ASN A 293 7.79 -2.40 -25.25
CA ASN A 293 8.30 -3.23 -26.34
C ASN A 293 9.69 -2.79 -26.81
N LEU A 294 9.96 -1.48 -26.89
CA LEU A 294 11.26 -0.95 -27.31
C LEU A 294 12.38 -1.21 -26.27
N ASN A 295 12.04 -1.28 -25.00
CA ASN A 295 13.00 -1.40 -23.91
C ASN A 295 13.03 -2.81 -23.28
N LYS A 296 12.65 -3.86 -24.01
CA LYS A 296 12.59 -5.26 -23.52
C LYS A 296 13.85 -5.70 -22.75
N SER A 297 15.03 -5.31 -23.21
CA SER A 297 16.29 -5.70 -22.58
C SER A 297 16.47 -5.14 -21.17
N LYS A 298 15.93 -3.96 -20.88
CA LYS A 298 16.00 -3.32 -19.56
C LYS A 298 15.15 -4.05 -18.50
N PHE A 299 14.13 -4.79 -18.94
CA PHE A 299 13.19 -5.50 -18.04
C PHE A 299 13.60 -6.95 -17.76
N ASN A 300 14.78 -7.38 -18.23
CA ASN A 300 15.30 -8.72 -17.95
C ASN A 300 15.97 -8.81 -16.56
N ASP A 301 16.37 -7.70 -15.96
CA ASP A 301 16.99 -7.68 -14.64
C ASP A 301 15.94 -7.50 -13.53
N LYS A 302 15.43 -8.63 -13.03
CA LYS A 302 14.45 -8.68 -11.93
C LYS A 302 14.95 -8.09 -10.62
N LYS A 303 16.26 -7.86 -10.45
CA LYS A 303 16.82 -7.26 -9.24
C LYS A 303 16.71 -5.75 -9.26
N LEU A 304 16.87 -5.14 -10.43
CA LEU A 304 16.87 -3.68 -10.60
C LEU A 304 15.45 -3.11 -10.80
N THR A 305 14.59 -3.81 -11.56
CA THR A 305 13.25 -3.32 -11.93
C THR A 305 12.16 -4.39 -11.74
N PRO A 306 11.93 -4.87 -10.52
CA PRO A 306 11.12 -6.05 -10.30
C PRO A 306 9.62 -5.85 -10.58
N ILE A 307 9.05 -4.66 -10.31
CA ILE A 307 7.64 -4.36 -10.64
C ILE A 307 7.48 -4.18 -12.13
N SER A 308 8.39 -3.42 -12.76
CA SER A 308 8.38 -3.20 -14.21
C SER A 308 8.52 -4.49 -14.98
N CYS A 309 9.40 -5.41 -14.54
CA CYS A 309 9.54 -6.75 -15.13
C CYS A 309 8.25 -7.56 -15.01
N SER A 310 7.63 -7.56 -13.84
CA SER A 310 6.40 -8.31 -13.59
C SER A 310 5.22 -7.74 -14.40
N PHE A 311 5.09 -6.41 -14.45
CA PHE A 311 4.11 -5.71 -15.27
C PHE A 311 4.30 -5.99 -16.76
N PHE A 312 5.54 -5.89 -17.25
CA PHE A 312 5.87 -6.22 -18.64
C PHE A 312 5.53 -7.66 -19.00
N ASN A 313 5.77 -8.60 -18.08
CA ASN A 313 5.40 -10.00 -18.29
C ASN A 313 3.89 -10.19 -18.48
N CYS A 314 3.05 -9.42 -17.77
CA CYS A 314 1.61 -9.41 -17.99
C CYS A 314 1.27 -8.85 -19.39
N LEU A 315 1.83 -7.69 -19.76
CA LEU A 315 1.56 -7.10 -21.09
C LEU A 315 1.95 -8.02 -22.24
N LYS A 316 3.10 -8.69 -22.13
CA LYS A 316 3.59 -9.63 -23.15
C LYS A 316 2.65 -10.82 -23.38
N ASN A 317 2.03 -11.31 -22.33
CA ASN A 317 1.25 -12.55 -22.35
C ASN A 317 -0.27 -12.31 -22.46
N ILE A 318 -0.70 -11.08 -22.73
CA ILE A 318 -2.13 -10.72 -22.77
C ILE A 318 -2.96 -11.52 -23.79
N ASN A 319 -2.33 -12.02 -24.85
CA ASN A 319 -2.99 -12.80 -25.91
C ASN A 319 -2.96 -14.32 -25.67
N ASP A 320 -2.27 -14.81 -24.63
CA ASP A 320 -2.21 -16.23 -24.26
C ASP A 320 -2.91 -16.43 -22.91
N LYS A 321 -4.07 -17.07 -22.93
CA LYS A 321 -4.92 -17.25 -21.75
C LYS A 321 -4.19 -17.90 -20.57
N ASN A 322 -3.40 -18.94 -20.81
CA ASN A 322 -2.72 -19.68 -19.75
C ASN A 322 -1.56 -18.88 -19.17
N GLU A 323 -0.74 -18.30 -20.04
CA GLU A 323 0.39 -17.47 -19.63
C GLU A 323 -0.08 -16.14 -19.00
N TRP A 324 -1.19 -15.56 -19.50
CA TRP A 324 -1.83 -14.40 -18.90
C TRP A 324 -2.21 -14.67 -17.44
N ASN A 325 -2.94 -15.74 -17.18
CA ASN A 325 -3.37 -16.09 -15.83
C ASN A 325 -2.19 -16.35 -14.89
N ARG A 326 -1.13 -17.01 -15.38
CA ARG A 326 0.12 -17.20 -14.63
C ARG A 326 0.82 -15.86 -14.33
N ALA A 327 0.89 -14.98 -15.31
CA ALA A 327 1.51 -13.67 -15.19
C ALA A 327 0.76 -12.78 -14.18
N ILE A 328 -0.58 -12.76 -14.23
CA ILE A 328 -1.43 -12.01 -13.29
C ILE A 328 -1.25 -12.53 -11.84
N LYS A 329 -1.27 -13.86 -11.64
CA LYS A 329 -1.01 -14.45 -10.32
C LYS A 329 0.38 -14.09 -9.81
N SER A 330 1.40 -14.20 -10.66
CA SER A 330 2.78 -13.81 -10.32
C SER A 330 2.92 -12.34 -9.97
N PHE A 331 2.25 -11.48 -10.74
CA PHE A 331 2.21 -10.04 -10.50
C PHE A 331 1.54 -9.72 -9.16
N ARG A 332 0.39 -10.33 -8.85
CA ARG A 332 -0.30 -10.17 -7.57
C ARG A 332 0.60 -10.55 -6.38
N ARG A 333 1.27 -11.71 -6.45
CA ARG A 333 2.22 -12.14 -5.41
C ARG A 333 3.32 -11.10 -5.19
N TYR A 334 3.89 -10.62 -6.30
CA TYR A 334 4.95 -9.63 -6.21
C TYR A 334 4.47 -8.32 -5.57
N PHE A 335 3.28 -7.88 -5.94
CA PHE A 335 2.61 -6.74 -5.31
C PHE A 335 2.42 -6.95 -3.81
N GLY A 336 1.93 -8.11 -3.41
CA GLY A 336 1.75 -8.48 -2.01
C GLY A 336 3.04 -8.43 -1.19
N THR A 337 4.21 -8.71 -1.80
CA THR A 337 5.51 -8.57 -1.10
C THR A 337 5.87 -7.11 -0.81
N LYS A 338 5.38 -6.17 -1.60
CA LYS A 338 5.66 -4.73 -1.45
C LYS A 338 4.57 -4.02 -0.65
N ASN A 339 3.33 -4.43 -0.81
CA ASN A 339 2.21 -3.92 -0.06
C ASN A 339 1.24 -5.06 0.28
N PRO A 340 1.33 -5.63 1.48
CA PRO A 340 0.49 -6.75 1.90
C PRO A 340 -1.00 -6.45 2.01
N ARG A 341 -1.41 -5.18 2.01
CA ARG A 341 -2.83 -4.83 1.83
C ARG A 341 -3.38 -5.30 0.48
N LEU A 342 -2.49 -5.52 -0.48
CA LEU A 342 -2.78 -6.02 -1.81
C LEU A 342 -2.56 -7.53 -1.94
N ASP A 343 -2.06 -8.19 -0.86
CA ASP A 343 -1.95 -9.63 -0.75
C ASP A 343 -3.22 -10.14 -0.04
N GLY A 344 -3.88 -11.16 -0.55
CA GLY A 344 -5.08 -11.71 0.06
C GLY A 344 -6.16 -12.07 -0.96
N ASP A 345 -7.27 -12.63 -0.47
CA ASP A 345 -8.32 -13.22 -1.31
C ASP A 345 -9.38 -12.22 -1.75
N LYS A 346 -9.36 -11.01 -1.19
CA LYS A 346 -10.31 -9.97 -1.58
C LYS A 346 -9.89 -9.34 -2.89
N GLU A 347 -10.87 -9.05 -3.74
CA GLU A 347 -10.64 -8.18 -4.86
C GLU A 347 -10.07 -6.85 -4.38
N ILE A 348 -9.02 -6.42 -5.05
CA ILE A 348 -8.35 -5.14 -4.76
C ILE A 348 -9.13 -4.04 -5.46
N ASP A 349 -9.46 -2.96 -4.76
CA ASP A 349 -10.04 -1.80 -5.44
C ASP A 349 -9.04 -1.26 -6.49
N PRO A 350 -9.41 -1.21 -7.78
CA PRO A 350 -8.56 -0.72 -8.86
C PRO A 350 -7.97 0.67 -8.61
N PHE A 351 -8.62 1.50 -7.80
CA PHE A 351 -8.13 2.82 -7.43
C PHE A 351 -6.81 2.75 -6.63
N TYR A 352 -6.74 1.87 -5.64
CA TYR A 352 -5.49 1.70 -4.87
C TYR A 352 -4.41 1.03 -5.70
N LEU A 353 -4.83 0.07 -6.53
CA LEU A 353 -3.92 -0.66 -7.38
C LEU A 353 -3.23 0.25 -8.41
N ILE A 354 -3.98 1.16 -9.06
CA ILE A 354 -3.40 2.07 -10.05
C ILE A 354 -2.44 3.08 -9.42
N ILE A 355 -2.77 3.64 -8.26
CA ILE A 355 -1.89 4.58 -7.55
C ILE A 355 -0.57 3.89 -7.22
N PHE A 356 -0.64 2.72 -6.58
CA PHE A 356 0.54 1.97 -6.21
C PHE A 356 1.37 1.55 -7.44
N LEU A 357 0.72 1.10 -8.52
CA LEU A 357 1.39 0.70 -9.74
C LEU A 357 2.13 1.87 -10.40
N VAL A 358 1.43 2.98 -10.62
CA VAL A 358 2.00 4.19 -11.25
C VAL A 358 3.18 4.73 -10.45
N GLU A 359 3.05 4.77 -9.11
CA GLU A 359 4.12 5.24 -8.23
C GLU A 359 5.37 4.36 -8.31
N ASN A 360 5.21 3.04 -8.18
CA ASN A 360 6.35 2.13 -8.18
C ASN A 360 7.00 2.00 -9.57
N LEU A 361 6.21 1.95 -10.64
CA LEU A 361 6.75 1.99 -12.00
C LEU A 361 7.51 3.30 -12.25
N HIS A 362 6.98 4.43 -11.76
CA HIS A 362 7.69 5.71 -11.86
C HIS A 362 9.02 5.67 -11.11
N LYS A 363 9.05 5.20 -9.86
CA LYS A 363 10.28 5.08 -9.04
C LYS A 363 11.34 4.20 -9.71
N GLU A 364 10.95 3.06 -10.28
CA GLU A 364 11.88 2.14 -10.95
C GLU A 364 12.39 2.67 -12.31
N LEU A 365 11.56 3.41 -13.05
CA LEU A 365 11.86 3.85 -14.42
C LEU A 365 12.29 5.31 -14.51
N ASN A 366 12.36 6.04 -13.39
CA ASN A 366 12.70 7.44 -13.38
C ASN A 366 14.22 7.64 -13.52
N VAL A 367 14.62 8.30 -14.60
CA VAL A 367 16.01 8.68 -14.83
C VAL A 367 16.22 10.06 -14.19
N LYS A 368 16.85 10.10 -13.02
CA LYS A 368 17.22 11.36 -12.38
C LYS A 368 18.20 12.12 -13.29
N SER A 369 17.94 13.39 -13.56
CA SER A 369 18.91 14.25 -14.21
C SER A 369 20.08 14.47 -13.23
N GLU A 370 21.32 14.34 -13.70
CA GLU A 370 22.55 14.55 -12.90
C GLU A 370 22.75 15.99 -12.42
N ASN A 371 21.89 16.91 -12.79
CA ASN A 371 21.91 18.26 -12.28
C ASN A 371 21.40 18.28 -10.84
N ASN A 372 22.34 18.27 -9.91
CA ASN A 372 22.18 18.56 -8.49
C ASN A 372 21.60 19.97 -8.29
N LEU A 373 20.32 20.15 -8.55
CA LEU A 373 19.54 21.23 -7.96
C LEU A 373 19.25 20.78 -6.54
N GLU A 374 19.87 21.46 -5.59
CA GLU A 374 19.75 21.21 -4.16
C GLU A 374 18.31 20.86 -3.75
N GLU A 375 18.16 19.78 -3.01
CA GLU A 375 16.92 19.17 -2.53
C GLU A 375 16.01 20.09 -1.69
N ASN A 376 16.36 21.35 -1.50
CA ASN A 376 15.76 22.26 -0.54
C ASN A 376 14.85 23.34 -1.13
N GLN A 377 14.37 23.21 -2.34
CA GLN A 377 13.40 24.18 -2.84
C GLN A 377 11.97 23.60 -2.79
N ARG A 378 11.39 23.57 -1.59
CA ARG A 378 9.95 23.73 -1.44
C ARG A 378 9.56 24.99 -2.19
N TYR A 379 9.05 24.84 -3.41
CA TYR A 379 8.41 25.93 -4.13
C TYR A 379 7.05 26.29 -3.51
N LEU A 380 7.07 26.59 -2.23
CA LEU A 380 6.11 27.46 -1.60
C LEU A 380 6.46 28.85 -2.09
N ILE A 381 5.82 29.22 -3.17
CA ILE A 381 5.98 30.51 -3.79
C ILE A 381 5.57 31.58 -2.81
N LYS A 382 6.57 32.16 -2.23
CA LYS A 382 6.48 33.30 -1.37
C LYS A 382 6.67 34.54 -2.24
N ARG A 383 5.61 35.20 -2.73
CA ARG A 383 5.63 36.68 -2.86
C ARG A 383 4.29 37.29 -3.27
N LYS A 384 4.12 38.53 -2.85
CA LYS A 384 3.06 39.47 -3.21
C LYS A 384 3.06 39.78 -4.71
N GLU A 385 1.86 39.86 -5.25
CA GLU A 385 1.36 40.68 -6.35
C GLU A 385 2.40 41.36 -7.26
N ASP A 386 2.91 40.61 -8.24
CA ASP A 386 3.36 41.19 -9.49
C ASP A 386 2.97 40.23 -10.62
N LYS A 387 2.28 40.70 -11.65
CA LYS A 387 1.82 39.88 -12.77
C LYS A 387 2.98 39.17 -13.50
N THR A 388 4.13 39.81 -13.55
CA THR A 388 5.37 39.28 -14.14
C THR A 388 5.93 38.08 -13.37
N ASN A 389 5.75 38.01 -12.05
CA ASN A 389 6.22 36.91 -11.23
C ASN A 389 5.37 35.61 -11.35
N ARG A 390 4.16 35.67 -11.91
CA ARG A 390 3.30 34.47 -12.08
C ARG A 390 3.78 33.56 -13.20
N GLU A 391 4.26 34.12 -14.29
CA GLU A 391 4.77 33.37 -15.44
C GLU A 391 6.11 32.70 -15.08
N ASP A 392 7.02 33.42 -14.45
CA ASP A 392 8.31 32.90 -14.00
C ASP A 392 8.17 31.73 -13.02
N MET A 393 7.21 31.80 -12.12
CA MET A 393 6.92 30.76 -11.13
C MET A 393 6.40 29.48 -11.78
N THR A 394 5.56 29.63 -12.78
CA THR A 394 4.97 28.52 -13.52
C THR A 394 6.04 27.85 -14.40
N ILE A 395 6.89 28.65 -15.03
CA ILE A 395 8.03 28.17 -15.86
C ILE A 395 9.03 27.42 -14.98
N ASN A 396 9.36 27.93 -13.80
CA ASN A 396 10.28 27.29 -12.87
C ASN A 396 9.73 25.97 -12.34
N PHE A 397 8.44 25.90 -11.97
CA PHE A 397 7.81 24.64 -11.56
C PHE A 397 7.78 23.63 -12.72
N PHE A 398 7.47 24.07 -13.91
CA PHE A 398 7.41 23.20 -15.09
C PHE A 398 8.79 22.66 -15.49
N SER A 399 9.84 23.46 -15.35
CA SER A 399 11.24 23.03 -15.55
C SER A 399 11.67 22.04 -14.49
N TYR A 400 11.35 22.29 -13.22
CA TYR A 400 11.54 21.35 -12.12
C TYR A 400 10.80 20.03 -12.38
N PHE A 401 9.51 20.12 -12.75
CA PHE A 401 8.69 18.95 -13.05
C PHE A 401 9.32 18.09 -14.16
N LYS A 402 9.72 18.68 -15.27
CA LYS A 402 10.37 17.97 -16.39
C LYS A 402 11.70 17.34 -16.01
N GLY A 403 12.48 17.98 -15.14
CA GLY A 403 13.78 17.48 -14.69
C GLY A 403 13.68 16.32 -13.71
N HIS A 404 12.71 16.37 -12.79
CA HIS A 404 12.57 15.37 -11.71
C HIS A 404 11.67 14.19 -12.08
N PHE A 405 10.68 14.40 -12.94
CA PHE A 405 9.72 13.37 -13.38
C PHE A 405 10.00 12.97 -14.82
N ASN A 406 11.07 12.17 -15.01
CA ASN A 406 11.58 11.77 -16.34
C ASN A 406 11.45 10.27 -16.61
N SER A 407 10.35 9.64 -16.23
CA SER A 407 10.01 8.28 -16.61
C SER A 407 8.99 8.26 -17.75
N ILE A 408 8.85 7.11 -18.41
CA ILE A 408 7.73 6.90 -19.36
C ILE A 408 6.38 7.10 -18.65
N ILE A 409 6.27 6.69 -17.40
CA ILE A 409 5.05 6.81 -16.60
C ILE A 409 4.69 8.28 -16.38
N SER A 410 5.64 9.11 -15.95
CA SER A 410 5.39 10.54 -15.78
C SER A 410 5.09 11.26 -17.08
N LYS A 411 5.79 10.92 -18.16
CA LYS A 411 5.54 11.48 -19.51
C LYS A 411 4.18 11.09 -20.09
N THR A 412 3.59 10.00 -19.60
CA THR A 412 2.31 9.49 -20.08
C THR A 412 1.14 9.97 -19.21
N PHE A 413 1.25 9.85 -17.88
CA PHE A 413 0.13 10.01 -16.96
C PHE A 413 0.18 11.26 -16.07
N PHE A 414 1.34 11.95 -15.95
CA PHE A 414 1.43 13.05 -15.00
C PHE A 414 0.98 14.36 -15.63
N GLY A 415 -0.01 14.98 -15.00
CA GLY A 415 -0.46 16.34 -15.23
C GLY A 415 -0.08 17.27 -14.07
N ILE A 416 -0.43 18.55 -14.20
CA ILE A 416 -0.17 19.57 -13.17
C ILE A 416 -1.48 20.24 -12.81
N MET A 417 -1.79 20.25 -11.50
CA MET A 417 -2.90 20.96 -10.89
C MET A 417 -2.38 22.27 -10.28
N LYS A 418 -3.04 23.37 -10.58
CA LYS A 418 -2.82 24.69 -9.96
C LYS A 418 -3.87 24.92 -8.89
N ASN A 419 -3.43 25.17 -7.68
CA ASN A 419 -4.29 25.48 -6.54
C ASN A 419 -4.18 26.97 -6.22
N LYS A 420 -5.31 27.65 -6.18
CA LYS A 420 -5.42 29.04 -5.72
C LYS A 420 -5.91 29.02 -4.29
N HIS A 421 -5.10 29.53 -3.39
CA HIS A 421 -5.39 29.63 -1.97
C HIS A 421 -5.82 31.05 -1.64
N THR A 422 -7.05 31.27 -1.19
CA THR A 422 -7.55 32.57 -0.75
C THR A 422 -7.71 32.55 0.77
N CYS A 423 -6.94 33.36 1.49
CA CYS A 423 -7.05 33.49 2.94
C CYS A 423 -8.40 34.08 3.33
N LYS A 424 -9.13 33.43 4.23
CA LYS A 424 -10.42 33.96 4.72
C LYS A 424 -10.28 35.13 5.69
N GLY A 425 -9.07 35.35 6.26
CA GLY A 425 -8.83 36.45 7.20
C GLY A 425 -8.44 37.79 6.54
N CYS A 426 -7.60 37.74 5.48
CA CYS A 426 -7.10 38.97 4.83
C CYS A 426 -7.22 38.97 3.31
N SER A 427 -7.90 37.97 2.73
CA SER A 427 -8.10 37.80 1.29
C SER A 427 -6.80 37.69 0.46
N LEU A 428 -5.66 37.48 1.09
CA LEU A 428 -4.40 37.24 0.39
C LEU A 428 -4.51 35.99 -0.47
N ILE A 429 -4.14 36.12 -1.75
CA ILE A 429 -4.15 35.02 -2.70
C ILE A 429 -2.73 34.50 -2.88
N THR A 430 -2.57 33.20 -2.76
CA THR A 430 -1.32 32.49 -3.08
C THR A 430 -1.61 31.32 -4.02
N PHE A 431 -0.60 30.82 -4.74
CA PHE A 431 -0.73 29.69 -5.63
C PHE A 431 0.23 28.58 -5.23
N SER A 432 -0.21 27.33 -5.43
CA SER A 432 0.67 26.16 -5.38
C SER A 432 0.41 25.25 -6.58
N PHE A 433 1.42 24.46 -6.95
CA PHE A 433 1.30 23.51 -8.04
C PHE A 433 1.59 22.11 -7.51
N ASN A 434 0.77 21.14 -7.91
CA ASN A 434 0.93 19.74 -7.57
C ASN A 434 0.82 18.91 -8.84
N ASN A 435 1.64 17.87 -8.96
CA ASN A 435 1.45 16.87 -9.98
C ASN A 435 0.27 15.95 -9.62
N PHE A 436 -0.39 15.43 -10.63
CA PHE A 436 -1.39 14.36 -10.49
C PHE A 436 -1.16 13.30 -11.56
N CYS A 437 -1.44 12.05 -11.27
CA CYS A 437 -1.40 10.95 -12.23
C CYS A 437 -2.80 10.42 -12.59
N LEU A 438 -3.81 10.85 -11.84
CA LEU A 438 -5.22 10.55 -12.08
C LEU A 438 -6.10 11.68 -11.54
N LEU A 439 -7.27 11.86 -12.12
CA LEU A 439 -8.31 12.75 -11.61
C LEU A 439 -9.32 11.90 -10.82
N ASN A 440 -9.48 12.22 -9.55
CA ASN A 440 -10.43 11.55 -8.68
C ASN A 440 -11.62 12.47 -8.41
N PHE A 441 -12.80 12.08 -8.87
CA PHE A 441 -14.02 12.82 -8.70
C PHE A 441 -14.94 12.17 -7.68
N ASP A 442 -15.37 12.95 -6.71
CA ASP A 442 -16.39 12.60 -5.75
C ASP A 442 -17.78 12.81 -6.41
N VAL A 443 -18.45 11.71 -6.71
CA VAL A 443 -19.74 11.71 -7.40
C VAL A 443 -20.82 12.41 -6.57
N ASP A 444 -20.73 12.30 -5.25
CA ASP A 444 -21.70 12.87 -4.31
C ASP A 444 -21.75 14.41 -4.36
N LYS A 445 -20.67 15.04 -4.80
CA LYS A 445 -20.61 16.50 -4.94
C LYS A 445 -21.42 17.05 -6.13
N LEU A 446 -21.78 16.20 -7.07
CA LEU A 446 -22.54 16.55 -8.26
C LEU A 446 -23.94 15.94 -8.30
N ALA A 447 -24.18 14.88 -7.55
CA ALA A 447 -25.48 14.21 -7.47
C ALA A 447 -26.23 14.64 -6.20
N PRO A 448 -27.44 15.19 -6.30
CA PRO A 448 -28.28 15.41 -5.12
C PRO A 448 -28.73 14.07 -4.52
N TYR A 449 -28.97 14.08 -3.21
CA TYR A 449 -29.40 12.92 -2.43
C TYR A 449 -30.72 12.35 -2.98
N GLY A 450 -30.77 11.06 -3.26
CA GLY A 450 -32.00 10.31 -3.49
C GLY A 450 -32.43 10.08 -4.95
N ASP A 451 -31.84 10.74 -5.95
CA ASP A 451 -32.21 10.55 -7.34
C ASP A 451 -31.25 9.63 -8.11
N LYS A 452 -31.81 8.63 -8.81
CA LYS A 452 -31.12 7.94 -9.89
C LYS A 452 -30.86 8.95 -11.01
N LYS A 453 -29.67 9.55 -11.03
CA LYS A 453 -29.33 10.59 -11.98
C LYS A 453 -28.14 10.14 -12.82
N THR A 454 -28.26 10.29 -14.12
CA THR A 454 -27.12 10.15 -15.03
C THR A 454 -26.33 11.46 -15.02
N ILE A 455 -25.05 11.39 -14.68
CA ILE A 455 -24.14 12.53 -14.66
C ILE A 455 -23.23 12.44 -15.88
N LYS A 456 -23.24 13.48 -16.71
CA LYS A 456 -22.32 13.57 -17.85
C LYS A 456 -20.90 13.82 -17.37
N LEU A 457 -19.91 13.15 -17.95
CA LEU A 457 -18.49 13.34 -17.61
C LEU A 457 -18.07 14.83 -17.66
N GLN A 458 -18.58 15.58 -18.64
CA GLN A 458 -18.32 17.02 -18.77
C GLN A 458 -18.71 17.83 -17.51
N ASN A 459 -19.75 17.41 -16.79
CA ASN A 459 -20.21 18.10 -15.59
C ASN A 459 -19.16 18.07 -14.45
N PHE A 460 -18.30 17.04 -14.43
CA PHE A 460 -17.20 16.97 -13.46
C PHE A 460 -16.13 18.02 -13.76
N PHE A 461 -15.78 18.25 -15.02
CA PHE A 461 -14.83 19.28 -15.42
C PHE A 461 -15.41 20.68 -15.22
N THR A 462 -16.66 20.91 -15.62
CA THR A 462 -17.37 22.15 -15.31
C THR A 462 -17.41 22.40 -13.81
N GLY A 463 -17.74 21.40 -13.00
CA GLY A 463 -17.74 21.50 -11.54
C GLY A 463 -16.34 21.80 -10.95
N LEU A 464 -15.27 21.28 -11.56
CA LEU A 464 -13.90 21.62 -11.17
C LEU A 464 -13.59 23.08 -11.44
N LYS A 465 -13.96 23.60 -12.61
CA LYS A 465 -13.81 25.00 -13.03
C LYS A 465 -14.62 25.95 -12.14
N GLU A 466 -15.84 25.57 -11.78
CA GLU A 466 -16.73 26.32 -10.89
C GLU A 466 -16.36 26.22 -9.41
N GLY A 467 -15.34 25.45 -9.06
CA GLY A 467 -14.88 25.29 -7.69
C GLY A 467 -15.77 24.40 -6.81
N LYS A 468 -16.69 23.59 -7.39
CA LYS A 468 -17.52 22.63 -6.64
C LYS A 468 -16.71 21.59 -5.86
N PHE A 469 -15.50 21.31 -6.33
CA PHE A 469 -14.53 20.45 -5.67
C PHE A 469 -13.55 21.22 -4.78
N SER A 470 -13.82 22.51 -4.52
CA SER A 470 -13.07 23.33 -3.58
C SER A 470 -13.25 22.77 -2.17
N THR A 471 -12.17 22.63 -1.46
CA THR A 471 -12.22 22.23 -0.06
C THR A 471 -12.10 23.46 0.81
N ASN A 472 -13.11 23.72 1.65
CA ASN A 472 -12.89 24.54 2.82
C ASN A 472 -12.00 23.73 3.74
N SER A 473 -10.69 24.04 3.73
CA SER A 473 -9.81 23.29 4.62
C SER A 473 -10.21 23.59 6.06
N LYS A 474 -10.55 22.54 6.81
CA LYS A 474 -10.48 22.58 8.28
C LYS A 474 -9.00 22.79 8.70
N ASN A 475 -8.05 22.51 7.80
CA ASN A 475 -6.63 22.72 8.01
C ASN A 475 -6.30 24.21 7.82
N GLU A 476 -5.82 24.81 8.87
CA GLU A 476 -5.32 26.18 8.84
C GLU A 476 -3.94 26.22 8.16
N TYR A 477 -3.83 27.04 7.12
CA TYR A 477 -2.55 27.30 6.46
C TYR A 477 -1.92 28.59 7.01
N PHE A 478 -0.61 28.63 7.11
CA PHE A 478 0.08 29.83 7.52
C PHE A 478 -0.10 30.93 6.47
N CYS A 479 -0.82 31.99 6.84
CA CYS A 479 -1.04 33.16 6.01
C CYS A 479 0.01 34.22 6.34
N LYS A 480 0.79 34.64 5.34
CA LYS A 480 1.79 35.69 5.53
C LYS A 480 1.19 37.06 5.80
N GLY A 481 0.02 37.36 5.22
CA GLY A 481 -0.68 38.62 5.47
C GLY A 481 -1.20 38.73 6.89
N CYS A 482 -1.68 37.61 7.47
CA CYS A 482 -2.16 37.56 8.84
C CYS A 482 -1.06 37.20 9.85
N SER A 483 0.12 36.76 9.42
CA SER A 483 1.23 36.24 10.23
C SER A 483 0.87 35.10 11.19
N LYS A 484 -0.19 34.35 10.87
CA LYS A 484 -0.71 33.21 11.65
C LYS A 484 -1.40 32.17 10.76
N LYS A 485 -1.68 31.00 11.31
CA LYS A 485 -2.50 29.99 10.64
C LYS A 485 -3.95 30.50 10.51
N THR A 486 -4.53 30.39 9.33
CA THR A 486 -5.89 30.84 9.00
C THR A 486 -6.56 29.88 8.02
N PRO A 487 -7.88 29.75 8.04
CA PRO A 487 -8.62 28.99 7.04
C PRO A 487 -8.45 29.61 5.64
N HIS A 488 -8.29 28.74 4.62
CA HIS A 488 -8.19 29.17 3.23
C HIS A 488 -9.29 28.51 2.37
N LEU A 489 -9.77 29.24 1.39
CA LEU A 489 -10.54 28.69 0.27
C LEU A 489 -9.53 28.19 -0.78
N ILE A 490 -9.62 26.92 -1.17
CA ILE A 490 -8.71 26.34 -2.16
C ILE A 490 -9.53 26.01 -3.42
N GLU A 491 -9.25 26.73 -4.50
CA GLU A 491 -9.81 26.49 -5.83
C GLU A 491 -8.77 25.73 -6.67
N LYS A 492 -9.18 24.63 -7.28
CA LYS A 492 -8.31 23.77 -8.07
C LYS A 492 -8.60 23.93 -9.55
N LYS A 493 -7.56 24.12 -10.37
CA LYS A 493 -7.64 24.18 -11.84
C LYS A 493 -6.56 23.32 -12.46
N ILE A 494 -6.87 22.70 -13.59
CA ILE A 494 -5.87 21.94 -14.34
C ILE A 494 -4.99 22.95 -15.08
N TYR A 495 -3.67 22.88 -14.82
CA TYR A 495 -2.69 23.70 -15.52
C TYR A 495 -2.16 22.96 -16.75
N TYR A 496 -1.75 21.70 -16.60
CA TYR A 496 -1.20 20.86 -17.66
C TYR A 496 -1.91 19.51 -17.70
N MET A 497 -2.42 19.14 -18.86
CA MET A 497 -3.04 17.83 -19.11
C MET A 497 -1.96 16.79 -19.48
N PRO A 498 -2.01 15.56 -18.93
CA PRO A 498 -1.14 14.47 -19.34
C PRO A 498 -1.46 13.99 -20.75
N HIS A 499 -0.57 13.16 -21.31
CA HIS A 499 -0.82 12.49 -22.61
C HIS A 499 -1.95 11.48 -22.51
N SER A 500 -2.03 10.75 -21.40
CA SER A 500 -3.11 9.81 -21.12
C SER A 500 -3.75 10.16 -19.78
N LEU A 501 -5.06 10.31 -19.78
CA LEU A 501 -5.85 10.78 -18.66
C LEU A 501 -6.55 9.59 -18.01
N ILE A 502 -6.29 9.36 -16.73
CA ILE A 502 -7.00 8.39 -15.90
C ILE A 502 -8.00 9.16 -15.04
N ILE A 503 -9.27 8.79 -15.11
CA ILE A 503 -10.35 9.41 -14.34
C ILE A 503 -10.98 8.35 -13.46
N CYS A 504 -11.04 8.60 -12.16
CA CYS A 504 -11.65 7.72 -11.18
C CYS A 504 -12.88 8.37 -10.56
N PHE A 505 -13.89 7.56 -10.28
CA PHE A 505 -15.12 8.00 -9.63
C PHE A 505 -15.26 7.33 -8.27
N ARG A 506 -15.53 8.13 -7.25
CA ARG A 506 -15.77 7.64 -5.89
C ARG A 506 -17.15 8.06 -5.42
N ASN A 507 -17.81 7.13 -4.73
CA ASN A 507 -18.98 7.41 -3.93
C ASN A 507 -18.56 7.34 -2.46
N SER A 508 -18.62 8.45 -1.75
CA SER A 508 -18.38 8.48 -0.31
C SER A 508 -19.58 7.91 0.47
N ASN A 509 -20.75 7.86 -0.15
CA ASN A 509 -21.99 7.38 0.47
C ASN A 509 -22.57 6.21 -0.32
N LYS A 510 -22.84 5.07 0.34
CA LYS A 510 -23.43 3.85 -0.25
C LYS A 510 -24.83 4.07 -0.88
N TYR A 511 -25.48 5.17 -0.52
CA TYR A 511 -26.84 5.51 -0.97
C TYR A 511 -26.88 6.29 -2.30
N TYR A 512 -25.74 6.75 -2.80
CA TYR A 512 -25.68 7.44 -4.10
C TYR A 512 -25.55 6.43 -5.25
N ASN A 513 -26.51 6.46 -6.13
CA ASN A 513 -26.62 5.53 -7.26
C ASN A 513 -26.67 6.29 -8.60
N ALA A 514 -25.67 7.14 -8.85
CA ALA A 514 -25.56 7.84 -10.11
C ALA A 514 -24.82 7.01 -11.17
N ASP A 515 -25.35 6.97 -12.37
CA ASP A 515 -24.68 6.44 -13.55
C ASP A 515 -23.84 7.55 -14.20
N ILE A 516 -22.67 7.21 -14.72
CA ILE A 516 -21.79 8.17 -15.40
C ILE A 516 -21.92 7.97 -16.90
N ASP A 517 -22.38 9.03 -17.59
CA ASP A 517 -22.38 9.08 -19.06
C ASP A 517 -21.06 9.68 -19.55
N PHE A 518 -20.32 8.92 -20.36
CA PHE A 518 -19.01 9.30 -20.88
C PHE A 518 -18.91 9.05 -22.37
N PRO A 519 -18.40 10.02 -23.14
CA PRO A 519 -18.26 9.90 -24.59
C PRO A 519 -17.01 9.13 -25.00
N ASP A 520 -16.97 8.63 -26.24
CA ASP A 520 -15.77 8.02 -26.81
C ASP A 520 -14.69 9.06 -27.14
N PHE A 521 -15.10 10.31 -27.39
CA PHE A 521 -14.22 11.45 -27.63
C PHE A 521 -14.62 12.61 -26.72
N ILE A 522 -13.65 13.24 -26.09
CA ILE A 522 -13.87 14.41 -25.21
C ILE A 522 -12.89 15.52 -25.56
N ASP A 523 -13.42 16.75 -25.67
CA ASP A 523 -12.63 17.97 -25.83
C ASP A 523 -12.55 18.72 -24.50
N LEU A 524 -11.34 18.79 -23.94
CA LEU A 524 -11.01 19.47 -22.69
C LEU A 524 -10.05 20.65 -22.93
N SER A 525 -10.02 21.18 -24.17
CA SER A 525 -9.10 22.27 -24.54
C SER A 525 -9.31 23.53 -23.71
N GLU A 526 -10.54 23.80 -23.29
CA GLU A 526 -10.90 24.96 -22.45
C GLU A 526 -10.74 24.72 -20.95
N GLU A 527 -10.50 23.46 -20.54
CA GLU A 527 -10.43 23.07 -19.12
C GLU A 527 -9.00 23.14 -18.55
N LYS A 528 -8.03 23.57 -19.36
CA LYS A 528 -6.61 23.67 -19.02
C LYS A 528 -6.06 25.08 -19.25
N GLU A 529 -5.06 25.48 -18.46
CA GLU A 529 -4.42 26.79 -18.60
C GLU A 529 -3.24 26.76 -19.59
N TYR A 530 -2.47 25.66 -19.65
CA TYR A 530 -1.31 25.55 -20.53
C TYR A 530 -1.73 25.10 -21.94
N THR A 531 -1.62 25.98 -22.90
CA THR A 531 -2.14 25.80 -24.28
C THR A 531 -1.50 24.65 -25.04
N HIS A 532 -0.21 24.38 -24.84
CA HIS A 532 0.54 23.33 -25.55
C HIS A 532 0.36 21.92 -24.95
N SER A 533 -0.42 21.74 -23.90
CA SER A 533 -0.78 20.40 -23.43
C SER A 533 -1.94 19.82 -24.25
N PRO A 534 -2.12 18.49 -24.27
CA PRO A 534 -3.25 17.87 -24.96
C PRO A 534 -4.60 18.43 -24.49
N GLY A 535 -5.57 18.51 -25.39
CA GLY A 535 -6.94 18.95 -25.06
C GLY A 535 -8.02 18.02 -25.57
N LYS A 536 -7.75 17.27 -26.64
CA LYS A 536 -8.68 16.30 -27.22
C LYS A 536 -8.24 14.90 -26.89
N PHE A 537 -9.17 14.07 -26.44
CA PHE A 537 -8.89 12.73 -25.96
C PHE A 537 -9.87 11.70 -26.54
N GLU A 538 -9.37 10.50 -26.82
CA GLU A 538 -10.15 9.33 -27.24
C GLU A 538 -10.18 8.30 -26.11
N LEU A 539 -11.34 7.69 -25.87
CA LEU A 539 -11.52 6.61 -24.91
C LEU A 539 -10.73 5.37 -25.37
N LYS A 540 -9.86 4.88 -24.53
CA LYS A 540 -9.08 3.66 -24.76
C LYS A 540 -9.55 2.48 -23.94
N GLY A 541 -10.18 2.75 -22.80
CA GLY A 541 -10.73 1.71 -21.94
C GLY A 541 -11.45 2.27 -20.73
N PHE A 542 -12.16 1.40 -20.03
CA PHE A 542 -12.82 1.72 -18.76
C PHE A 542 -12.98 0.45 -17.92
N ILE A 543 -13.12 0.65 -16.60
CA ILE A 543 -13.37 -0.42 -15.64
C ILE A 543 -14.74 -0.23 -15.01
N ASN A 544 -15.55 -1.27 -15.08
CA ASN A 544 -16.84 -1.36 -14.41
C ASN A 544 -16.75 -2.26 -13.19
N LYS A 545 -17.37 -1.85 -12.10
CA LYS A 545 -17.63 -2.66 -10.93
C LYS A 545 -18.95 -3.38 -11.09
N ILE A 546 -18.96 -4.69 -10.87
CA ILE A 546 -20.12 -5.57 -10.96
C ILE A 546 -20.37 -6.18 -9.58
N ASN A 547 -21.63 -6.22 -9.19
CA ASN A 547 -22.07 -6.98 -8.02
C ASN A 547 -22.79 -8.22 -8.50
N ASP A 548 -22.18 -9.37 -8.33
CA ASP A 548 -22.81 -10.66 -8.59
C ASP A 548 -22.99 -11.44 -7.29
N ASN A 549 -24.25 -11.65 -6.91
CA ASN A 549 -24.62 -12.40 -5.68
C ASN A 549 -23.89 -11.92 -4.41
N GLY A 550 -23.71 -10.60 -4.25
CA GLY A 550 -23.02 -10.00 -3.10
C GLY A 550 -21.50 -10.05 -3.19
N LYS A 551 -20.94 -10.54 -4.28
CA LYS A 551 -19.49 -10.50 -4.56
C LYS A 551 -19.18 -9.35 -5.52
N GLU A 552 -18.18 -8.55 -5.14
CA GLU A 552 -17.67 -7.47 -5.98
C GLU A 552 -16.66 -8.04 -6.98
N ASN A 553 -16.90 -7.83 -8.26
CA ASN A 553 -15.98 -8.16 -9.35
C ASN A 553 -15.76 -6.93 -10.24
N TYR A 554 -14.73 -6.96 -11.07
CA TYR A 554 -14.39 -5.87 -11.97
C TYR A 554 -14.24 -6.39 -13.41
N ILE A 555 -14.77 -5.64 -14.36
CA ILE A 555 -14.56 -5.90 -15.79
C ILE A 555 -13.89 -4.69 -16.42
N GLY A 556 -12.74 -4.90 -17.05
CA GLY A 556 -12.10 -3.92 -17.92
C GLY A 556 -12.56 -4.07 -19.36
N TYR A 557 -12.96 -2.99 -19.97
CA TYR A 557 -13.18 -2.89 -21.40
C TYR A 557 -12.05 -2.06 -22.00
N TYR A 558 -11.43 -2.55 -23.07
CA TYR A 558 -10.30 -1.85 -23.67
C TYR A 558 -10.24 -2.03 -25.19
N LYS A 559 -9.71 -1.01 -25.87
CA LYS A 559 -9.45 -1.03 -27.31
C LYS A 559 -7.98 -1.40 -27.53
N SER A 560 -7.73 -2.47 -28.22
CA SER A 560 -6.37 -2.92 -28.51
C SER A 560 -5.64 -1.92 -29.42
N PRO A 561 -4.43 -1.48 -29.06
CA PRO A 561 -3.66 -0.56 -29.90
C PRO A 561 -3.08 -1.23 -31.18
N ILE A 562 -3.13 -2.57 -31.25
CA ILE A 562 -2.58 -3.35 -32.36
C ILE A 562 -3.59 -3.50 -33.49
N ASN A 563 -4.84 -3.86 -33.17
CA ASN A 563 -5.87 -4.19 -34.15
C ASN A 563 -7.14 -3.33 -34.05
N GLU A 564 -7.15 -2.37 -33.15
CA GLU A 564 -8.25 -1.44 -32.84
C GLU A 564 -9.59 -2.11 -32.45
N LYS A 565 -9.60 -3.42 -32.19
CA LYS A 565 -10.78 -4.14 -31.70
C LYS A 565 -11.00 -3.90 -30.22
N ILE A 566 -12.25 -4.06 -29.81
CA ILE A 566 -12.67 -3.93 -28.41
C ILE A 566 -12.66 -5.29 -27.75
N TYR A 567 -12.15 -5.34 -26.52
CA TYR A 567 -12.10 -6.54 -25.70
C TYR A 567 -12.66 -6.24 -24.30
N SER A 568 -13.19 -7.27 -23.66
CA SER A 568 -13.50 -7.28 -22.25
C SER A 568 -12.57 -8.23 -21.49
N CYS A 569 -12.20 -7.87 -20.26
CA CYS A 569 -11.35 -8.67 -19.40
C CYS A 569 -11.88 -8.62 -17.97
N GLU A 570 -12.33 -9.75 -17.45
CA GLU A 570 -12.58 -9.98 -16.03
C GLU A 570 -11.44 -10.82 -15.46
N ASN A 571 -11.42 -12.11 -15.76
CA ASN A 571 -10.28 -13.00 -15.58
C ASN A 571 -9.74 -13.47 -16.93
N ASP A 572 -10.64 -13.70 -17.88
CA ASP A 572 -10.36 -14.07 -19.26
C ASP A 572 -10.64 -12.90 -20.21
N ILE A 573 -9.90 -12.85 -21.31
CA ILE A 573 -10.06 -11.84 -22.34
C ILE A 573 -11.03 -12.35 -23.41
N LYS A 574 -12.02 -11.52 -23.77
CA LYS A 574 -13.03 -11.81 -24.77
C LYS A 574 -13.15 -10.65 -25.76
N GLU A 575 -13.24 -10.95 -27.06
CA GLU A 575 -13.51 -9.94 -28.09
C GLU A 575 -14.98 -9.49 -28.00
N GLU A 576 -15.20 -8.19 -28.08
CA GLU A 576 -16.52 -7.54 -28.02
C GLU A 576 -16.79 -6.78 -29.32
N ASN A 577 -18.04 -6.76 -29.77
CA ASN A 577 -18.42 -6.02 -30.97
C ASN A 577 -18.47 -4.50 -30.76
N SER A 578 -18.70 -4.05 -29.53
CA SER A 578 -18.81 -2.65 -29.16
C SER A 578 -18.58 -2.45 -27.66
N TRP A 579 -18.46 -1.18 -27.21
CA TRP A 579 -18.40 -0.84 -25.81
C TRP A 579 -19.69 -1.24 -25.07
N ASN A 580 -19.56 -2.09 -24.04
CA ASN A 580 -20.67 -2.42 -23.15
C ASN A 580 -20.66 -1.54 -21.91
N LYS A 581 -21.04 -0.26 -22.07
CA LYS A 581 -21.02 0.75 -21.00
C LYS A 581 -22.05 0.49 -19.88
N ASN A 582 -23.07 -0.35 -20.15
CA ASN A 582 -24.18 -0.59 -19.22
C ASN A 582 -23.99 -1.80 -18.32
N LYS A 583 -22.93 -2.59 -18.47
CA LYS A 583 -22.66 -3.75 -17.64
C LYS A 583 -21.92 -3.35 -16.36
N GLY A 584 -22.67 -3.02 -15.32
CA GLY A 584 -22.13 -2.58 -14.03
C GLY A 584 -21.95 -1.07 -13.92
N LYS A 585 -21.25 -0.62 -12.87
CA LYS A 585 -20.97 0.79 -12.62
C LYS A 585 -19.55 1.15 -13.01
N VAL A 586 -19.39 2.17 -13.84
CA VAL A 586 -18.06 2.68 -14.18
C VAL A 586 -17.39 3.29 -12.93
N ILE A 587 -16.14 2.88 -12.70
CA ILE A 587 -15.31 3.39 -11.62
C ILE A 587 -14.03 4.06 -12.12
N MET A 588 -13.60 3.73 -13.35
CA MET A 588 -12.37 4.27 -13.90
C MET A 588 -12.46 4.37 -15.43
N LEU A 589 -11.94 5.46 -15.98
CA LEU A 589 -11.85 5.71 -17.43
C LEU A 589 -10.40 5.97 -17.82
N PHE A 590 -10.03 5.52 -19.01
CA PHE A 590 -8.71 5.70 -19.62
C PHE A 590 -8.90 6.39 -20.96
N TYR A 591 -8.38 7.60 -21.07
CA TYR A 591 -8.38 8.38 -22.30
C TYR A 591 -6.94 8.63 -22.75
N GLU A 592 -6.70 8.64 -24.05
CA GLU A 592 -5.41 8.98 -24.65
C GLU A 592 -5.56 10.19 -25.56
N ALA A 593 -4.57 11.09 -25.55
CA ALA A 593 -4.56 12.29 -26.38
C ALA A 593 -4.68 11.93 -27.86
N ASN A 594 -5.65 12.53 -28.53
CA ASN A 594 -5.82 12.42 -29.97
C ASN A 594 -5.21 13.66 -30.62
N ASN A 595 -4.07 13.46 -31.30
CA ASN A 595 -3.35 14.52 -32.00
C ASN A 595 -3.88 14.76 -33.43
N LYS A 596 -5.04 14.17 -33.80
CA LYS A 596 -5.68 14.36 -35.09
C LYS A 596 -6.59 15.58 -35.11
#